data_8706f6cb6923ef1e340d4869ed53b465
#
_entry.id   8706f6cb6923ef1e340d4869ed53b465
#
_cell.length_a   1.000
_cell.length_b   1.000
_cell.length_c   1.000
_cell.angle_alpha   90.00
_cell.angle_beta   90.00
_cell.angle_gamma   90.00
#
_symmetry.space_group_name_H-M   'P 1'
#
loop_
_entity.id
_entity.type
_entity.pdbx_description
1 polymer ?
#
loop_
_entity_poly.entity_id
_entity_poly.type
_entity_poly.pdbx_seq_one_letter_code
_entity_poly.pdbx_strand_id
1 'polypeptide(L)'
;QDIQNYEKIKDRLYMQVVNQEWNKKYLEHKYYVPFLDLAIVFYVDIQKKHNGILQHGGAAVTEELMNIWEIDADTIKKQALKNLRRESLFQLVPIKNDGDSLLTFCDIHNKNQGALALIQKELLNNTKELLKESFYIFPVSLYDLMIVPVSLADTVDEMKRQLLESNNELPE
;
A
#
# COMPACT_ATOMS: atom_id res chain seq x y z
N GLN A 1 -8.44 -24.82 -1.42
CA GLN A 1 -8.32 -24.17 -0.10
C GLN A 1 -9.65 -23.52 0.22
N ASP A 2 -10.15 -23.78 1.40
CA ASP A 2 -11.43 -23.27 1.86
C ASP A 2 -11.26 -21.80 2.30
N ILE A 3 -11.48 -20.88 1.37
CA ILE A 3 -11.38 -19.43 1.65
C ILE A 3 -12.59 -18.91 2.43
N GLN A 4 -13.63 -19.70 2.60
CA GLN A 4 -14.82 -19.34 3.38
C GLN A 4 -14.58 -19.44 4.89
N ASN A 5 -13.53 -20.11 5.33
CA ASN A 5 -13.20 -20.22 6.74
C ASN A 5 -12.16 -19.14 7.13
N TYR A 6 -12.62 -18.07 7.78
CA TYR A 6 -11.78 -16.95 8.19
C TYR A 6 -10.58 -17.35 9.05
N GLU A 7 -10.77 -18.22 10.04
CA GLU A 7 -9.71 -18.65 10.95
C GLU A 7 -8.56 -19.36 10.22
N LYS A 8 -8.86 -20.05 9.10
CA LYS A 8 -7.85 -20.72 8.28
C LYS A 8 -7.09 -19.80 7.34
N ILE A 9 -7.66 -18.62 7.03
CA ILE A 9 -7.08 -17.71 6.02
C ILE A 9 -6.57 -16.39 6.59
N LYS A 10 -6.98 -15.98 7.78
CA LYS A 10 -6.69 -14.66 8.33
C LYS A 10 -5.20 -14.28 8.34
N ASP A 11 -4.32 -15.26 8.57
CA ASP A 11 -2.86 -15.02 8.58
C ASP A 11 -2.24 -14.91 7.18
N ARG A 12 -3.05 -15.08 6.12
CA ARG A 12 -2.70 -14.92 4.70
C ARG A 12 -3.38 -13.72 4.05
N LEU A 13 -4.08 -12.90 4.85
CA LEU A 13 -4.63 -11.63 4.38
C LEU A 13 -3.51 -10.63 4.12
N TYR A 14 -3.58 -9.98 2.97
CA TYR A 14 -2.72 -8.84 2.64
C TYR A 14 -3.54 -7.71 2.00
N MET A 15 -2.92 -6.56 1.84
CA MET A 15 -3.56 -5.35 1.32
C MET A 15 -2.81 -4.79 0.13
N GLN A 16 -3.54 -4.03 -0.68
CA GLN A 16 -2.99 -3.12 -1.67
C GLN A 16 -3.69 -1.77 -1.56
N VAL A 17 -2.98 -0.69 -1.89
CA VAL A 17 -3.53 0.65 -1.95
C VAL A 17 -3.56 1.07 -3.41
N VAL A 18 -4.73 1.49 -3.90
CA VAL A 18 -4.93 1.94 -5.27
C VAL A 18 -5.65 3.28 -5.29
N ASN A 19 -5.47 4.09 -6.33
CA ASN A 19 -6.26 5.31 -6.50
C ASN A 19 -7.72 4.92 -6.79
N GLN A 20 -8.66 5.49 -6.03
CA GLN A 20 -10.06 5.10 -6.09
C GLN A 20 -10.71 5.53 -7.41
N GLU A 21 -10.42 6.73 -7.88
CA GLU A 21 -11.03 7.29 -9.10
C GLU A 21 -10.57 6.55 -10.36
N TRP A 22 -9.28 6.32 -10.48
CA TRP A 22 -8.69 5.68 -11.67
C TRP A 22 -8.92 4.17 -11.73
N ASN A 23 -9.28 3.57 -10.60
CA ASN A 23 -9.44 2.12 -10.48
C ASN A 23 -10.90 1.70 -10.26
N LYS A 24 -11.89 2.51 -10.62
CA LYS A 24 -13.32 2.20 -10.41
C LYS A 24 -13.70 0.81 -10.92
N LYS A 25 -13.35 0.51 -12.17
CA LYS A 25 -13.62 -0.79 -12.79
C LYS A 25 -12.92 -1.95 -12.09
N TYR A 26 -11.69 -1.72 -11.65
CA TYR A 26 -10.91 -2.72 -10.90
C TYR A 26 -11.51 -2.98 -9.51
N LEU A 27 -12.11 -1.97 -8.89
CA LEU A 27 -12.75 -2.05 -7.57
C LEU A 27 -14.15 -2.69 -7.62
N GLU A 28 -14.76 -2.81 -8.80
CA GLU A 28 -16.03 -3.52 -8.96
C GLU A 28 -15.92 -4.92 -8.35
N HIS A 29 -16.91 -5.29 -7.54
CA HIS A 29 -16.99 -6.60 -6.84
C HIS A 29 -15.88 -6.88 -5.80
N LYS A 30 -15.01 -5.92 -5.49
CA LYS A 30 -14.03 -6.07 -4.41
C LYS A 30 -14.47 -5.32 -3.16
N TYR A 31 -14.21 -5.93 -2.02
CA TYR A 31 -14.32 -5.21 -0.76
C TYR A 31 -13.11 -4.29 -0.59
N TYR A 32 -13.35 -3.02 -0.31
CA TYR A 32 -12.31 -2.06 -0.02
C TYR A 32 -12.73 -1.06 1.04
N VAL A 33 -11.76 -0.47 1.71
CA VAL A 33 -11.97 0.62 2.66
C VAL A 33 -11.42 1.90 2.06
N PRO A 34 -12.24 2.96 1.92
CA PRO A 34 -11.77 4.26 1.45
C PRO A 34 -10.72 4.85 2.40
N PHE A 35 -9.68 5.45 1.83
CA PHE A 35 -8.64 6.14 2.57
C PHE A 35 -8.15 7.35 1.76
N LEU A 36 -8.58 8.57 2.13
CA LEU A 36 -8.39 9.78 1.33
C LEU A 36 -8.99 9.59 -0.08
N ASP A 37 -8.20 9.84 -1.14
CA ASP A 37 -8.52 9.56 -2.54
C ASP A 37 -8.14 8.14 -3.00
N LEU A 38 -7.72 7.30 -2.04
CA LEU A 38 -7.27 5.93 -2.26
C LEU A 38 -8.30 4.91 -1.75
N ALA A 39 -8.15 3.68 -2.21
CA ALA A 39 -8.86 2.51 -1.72
C ALA A 39 -7.87 1.47 -1.19
N ILE A 40 -8.11 0.98 0.03
CA ILE A 40 -7.39 -0.17 0.61
C ILE A 40 -8.16 -1.42 0.22
N VAL A 41 -7.61 -2.23 -0.65
CA VAL A 41 -8.19 -3.48 -1.15
C VAL A 41 -7.55 -4.65 -0.41
N PHE A 42 -8.34 -5.66 -0.10
CA PHE A 42 -7.89 -6.84 0.65
C PHE A 42 -7.86 -8.08 -0.22
N TYR A 43 -6.87 -8.92 0.03
CA TYR A 43 -6.67 -10.19 -0.67
C TYR A 43 -6.30 -11.30 0.30
N VAL A 44 -6.61 -12.52 -0.09
CA VAL A 44 -6.10 -13.75 0.53
C VAL A 44 -5.01 -14.32 -0.36
N ASP A 45 -3.79 -14.52 0.17
CA ASP A 45 -2.75 -15.27 -0.55
C ASP A 45 -3.16 -16.73 -0.71
N ILE A 46 -3.30 -17.15 -1.96
CA ILE A 46 -3.64 -18.51 -2.34
C ILE A 46 -2.40 -19.20 -2.90
N GLN A 47 -1.92 -20.18 -2.16
CA GLN A 47 -0.83 -21.01 -2.60
C GLN A 47 -1.38 -22.24 -3.34
N LYS A 48 -1.00 -22.41 -4.60
CA LYS A 48 -1.30 -23.59 -5.40
C LYS A 48 0.00 -24.29 -5.77
N LYS A 49 0.04 -25.60 -5.55
CA LYS A 49 1.15 -26.44 -6.02
C LYS A 49 0.81 -26.97 -7.42
N HIS A 50 1.56 -26.54 -8.41
CA HIS A 50 1.41 -27.04 -9.78
C HIS A 50 2.74 -27.61 -10.25
N ASN A 51 2.74 -28.89 -10.67
CA ASN A 51 3.95 -29.62 -11.12
C ASN A 51 5.15 -29.52 -10.14
N GLY A 52 4.88 -29.55 -8.83
CA GLY A 52 5.93 -29.42 -7.81
C GLY A 52 6.35 -27.99 -7.47
N ILE A 53 5.95 -27.00 -8.26
CA ILE A 53 6.25 -25.59 -8.06
C ILE A 53 5.13 -24.93 -7.26
N LEU A 54 5.50 -24.20 -6.21
CA LEU A 54 4.56 -23.39 -5.43
C LEU A 54 4.26 -22.10 -6.19
N GLN A 55 3.01 -21.93 -6.60
CA GLN A 55 2.52 -20.69 -7.22
C GLN A 55 1.72 -19.90 -6.19
N HIS A 56 1.98 -18.61 -6.10
CA HIS A 56 1.23 -17.66 -5.30
C HIS A 56 0.24 -16.90 -6.19
N GLY A 57 -0.96 -16.72 -5.67
CA GLY A 57 -2.00 -15.91 -6.31
C GLY A 57 -2.84 -15.20 -5.28
N GLY A 58 -3.45 -14.08 -5.65
CA GLY A 58 -4.34 -13.33 -4.78
C GLY A 58 -5.81 -13.59 -5.12
N ALA A 59 -6.62 -13.99 -4.14
CA ALA A 59 -8.07 -13.92 -4.25
C ALA A 59 -8.55 -12.62 -3.60
N ALA A 60 -9.21 -11.77 -4.38
CA ALA A 60 -9.77 -10.54 -3.83
C ALA A 60 -10.87 -10.86 -2.81
N VAL A 61 -10.87 -10.14 -1.71
CA VAL A 61 -11.98 -10.17 -0.75
C VAL A 61 -13.16 -9.43 -1.35
N THR A 62 -14.36 -9.99 -1.20
CA THR A 62 -15.63 -9.43 -1.67
C THR A 62 -16.55 -9.17 -0.47
N GLU A 63 -17.59 -8.38 -0.68
CA GLU A 63 -18.66 -8.19 0.32
C GLU A 63 -19.28 -9.54 0.74
N GLU A 64 -19.44 -10.46 -0.20
CA GLU A 64 -19.97 -11.80 0.10
C GLU A 64 -19.05 -12.57 1.06
N LEU A 65 -17.72 -12.53 0.85
CA LEU A 65 -16.77 -13.13 1.77
C LEU A 65 -16.77 -12.48 3.14
N MET A 66 -16.88 -11.16 3.23
CA MET A 66 -17.00 -10.44 4.51
C MET A 66 -18.23 -10.92 5.30
N ASN A 67 -19.36 -11.10 4.61
CA ASN A 67 -20.60 -11.62 5.21
C ASN A 67 -20.47 -13.08 5.65
N ILE A 68 -19.82 -13.94 4.84
CA ILE A 68 -19.57 -15.36 5.20
C ILE A 68 -18.66 -15.45 6.42
N TRP A 69 -17.65 -14.57 6.51
CA TRP A 69 -16.73 -14.52 7.64
C TRP A 69 -17.32 -13.86 8.89
N GLU A 70 -18.46 -13.19 8.75
CA GLU A 70 -19.12 -12.43 9.84
C GLU A 70 -18.17 -11.40 10.52
N ILE A 71 -17.35 -10.73 9.72
CA ILE A 71 -16.39 -9.73 10.19
C ILE A 71 -16.70 -8.35 9.60
N ASP A 72 -16.26 -7.32 10.31
CA ASP A 72 -16.38 -5.92 9.91
C ASP A 72 -15.08 -5.35 9.32
N ALA A 73 -15.18 -4.11 8.83
CA ALA A 73 -14.06 -3.36 8.25
C ALA A 73 -12.87 -3.21 9.21
N ASP A 74 -13.14 -3.02 10.50
CA ASP A 74 -12.10 -2.84 11.50
C ASP A 74 -11.36 -4.15 11.76
N THR A 75 -12.07 -5.25 11.78
CA THR A 75 -11.50 -6.59 11.99
C THR A 75 -10.56 -6.99 10.87
N ILE A 76 -11.00 -6.89 9.60
CA ILE A 76 -10.14 -7.23 8.46
C ILE A 76 -8.94 -6.31 8.36
N LYS A 77 -9.12 -5.00 8.59
CA LYS A 77 -8.03 -4.02 8.55
C LYS A 77 -6.99 -4.29 9.64
N LYS A 78 -7.41 -4.55 10.87
CA LYS A 78 -6.50 -4.90 11.98
C LYS A 78 -5.70 -6.16 11.70
N GLN A 79 -6.35 -7.19 11.16
CA GLN A 79 -5.67 -8.45 10.83
C GLN A 79 -4.67 -8.26 9.69
N ALA A 80 -5.07 -7.59 8.62
CA ALA A 80 -4.18 -7.33 7.49
C ALA A 80 -2.98 -6.44 7.87
N LEU A 81 -3.18 -5.42 8.74
CA LEU A 81 -2.08 -4.63 9.31
C LEU A 81 -1.15 -5.45 10.19
N LYS A 82 -1.69 -6.39 10.99
CA LYS A 82 -0.88 -7.31 11.78
C LYS A 82 0.00 -8.19 10.90
N ASN A 83 -0.56 -8.72 9.81
CA ASN A 83 0.18 -9.54 8.85
C ASN A 83 1.27 -8.70 8.15
N LEU A 84 0.92 -7.48 7.70
CA LEU A 84 1.86 -6.56 7.08
C LEU A 84 3.07 -6.28 7.98
N ARG A 85 2.84 -5.97 9.26
CA ARG A 85 3.93 -5.73 10.24
C ARG A 85 4.82 -6.94 10.48
N ARG A 86 4.29 -8.14 10.33
CA ARG A 86 5.05 -9.38 10.45
C ARG A 86 5.93 -9.64 9.22
N GLU A 87 5.46 -9.28 8.04
CA GLU A 87 6.04 -9.68 6.76
C GLU A 87 6.86 -8.58 6.09
N SER A 88 6.62 -7.33 6.49
CA SER A 88 7.24 -6.16 5.86
C SER A 88 8.13 -5.40 6.83
N LEU A 89 9.26 -4.94 6.32
CA LEU A 89 10.14 -4.01 7.00
C LEU A 89 10.34 -2.77 6.13
N PHE A 90 9.66 -1.69 6.49
CA PHE A 90 9.76 -0.42 5.78
C PHE A 90 11.01 0.35 6.21
N GLN A 91 11.74 0.81 5.22
CA GLN A 91 12.91 1.63 5.41
C GLN A 91 12.79 2.92 4.61
N LEU A 92 13.19 4.04 5.20
CA LEU A 92 13.30 5.32 4.51
C LEU A 92 14.67 5.37 3.84
N VAL A 93 14.69 5.43 2.52
CA VAL A 93 15.92 5.44 1.73
C VAL A 93 16.03 6.72 0.91
N PRO A 94 17.24 7.31 0.78
CA PRO A 94 17.45 8.46 -0.06
C PRO A 94 17.36 8.08 -1.55
N ILE A 95 16.63 8.87 -2.32
CA ILE A 95 16.68 8.85 -3.77
C ILE A 95 17.74 9.88 -4.17
N LYS A 96 18.76 9.45 -4.88
CA LYS A 96 19.75 10.37 -5.47
C LYS A 96 19.12 11.02 -6.68
N ASN A 97 18.78 12.29 -6.53
CA ASN A 97 18.46 13.18 -7.64
C ASN A 97 19.45 14.35 -7.64
N ASP A 98 19.80 14.90 -8.77
CA ASP A 98 20.86 15.91 -9.02
C ASP A 98 21.00 17.01 -7.94
N GLY A 99 21.46 16.65 -6.74
CA GLY A 99 21.81 17.56 -5.64
C GLY A 99 20.88 17.54 -4.44
N ASP A 100 19.63 17.09 -4.54
CA ASP A 100 18.67 17.02 -3.45
C ASP A 100 18.41 15.57 -3.01
N SER A 101 18.48 15.32 -1.71
CA SER A 101 18.19 14.02 -1.15
C SER A 101 16.69 13.88 -0.88
N LEU A 102 15.92 13.50 -1.90
CA LEU A 102 14.55 13.03 -1.72
C LEU A 102 14.56 11.69 -1.00
N LEU A 103 13.51 11.39 -0.28
CA LEU A 103 13.36 10.17 0.49
C LEU A 103 12.19 9.34 -0.06
N THR A 104 12.33 8.03 -0.04
CA THR A 104 11.24 7.11 -0.37
C THR A 104 11.11 6.03 0.69
N PHE A 105 9.88 5.54 0.92
CA PHE A 105 9.68 4.31 1.67
C PHE A 105 9.89 3.12 0.76
N CYS A 106 10.73 2.20 1.20
CA CYS A 106 10.94 0.91 0.57
C CYS A 106 10.66 -0.20 1.59
N ASP A 107 9.88 -1.20 1.19
CA ASP A 107 9.78 -2.46 1.92
C ASP A 107 10.95 -3.36 1.49
N ILE A 108 11.92 -3.56 2.39
CA ILE A 108 13.12 -4.33 2.08
C ILE A 108 12.88 -5.84 1.99
N HIS A 109 11.79 -6.34 2.58
CA HIS A 109 11.41 -7.76 2.47
C HIS A 109 10.58 -8.02 1.21
N ASN A 110 9.70 -7.08 0.88
CA ASN A 110 8.76 -7.23 -0.23
C ASN A 110 8.72 -5.95 -1.04
N LYS A 111 9.64 -5.81 -2.00
CA LYS A 111 9.91 -4.58 -2.78
C LYS A 111 8.67 -3.93 -3.44
N ASN A 112 7.52 -4.61 -3.37
CA ASN A 112 6.28 -4.22 -4.06
C ASN A 112 5.22 -3.60 -3.13
N GLN A 113 5.56 -3.16 -1.91
CA GLN A 113 4.56 -2.70 -0.94
C GLN A 113 4.89 -1.34 -0.29
N GLY A 114 5.81 -0.57 -0.86
CA GLY A 114 6.20 0.75 -0.30
C GLY A 114 5.01 1.68 -0.06
N ALA A 115 4.00 1.69 -0.93
CA ALA A 115 2.79 2.48 -0.77
C ALA A 115 1.98 2.13 0.50
N LEU A 116 2.12 0.93 1.06
CA LEU A 116 1.47 0.56 2.32
C LEU A 116 2.05 1.25 3.55
N ALA A 117 3.19 1.92 3.43
CA ALA A 117 3.73 2.80 4.48
C ALA A 117 2.75 3.93 4.83
N LEU A 118 1.96 4.40 3.85
CA LEU A 118 0.98 5.48 4.02
C LEU A 118 -0.08 5.18 5.09
N ILE A 119 -0.48 3.94 5.23
CA ILE A 119 -1.50 3.54 6.21
C ILE A 119 -0.93 3.20 7.60
N GLN A 120 0.39 3.28 7.77
CA GLN A 120 1.06 2.99 9.03
C GLN A 120 1.37 4.28 9.80
N LYS A 121 0.40 4.74 10.60
CA LYS A 121 0.50 5.98 11.37
C LYS A 121 1.77 6.07 12.24
N GLU A 122 2.17 4.96 12.85
CA GLU A 122 3.37 4.91 13.69
C GLU A 122 4.64 5.15 12.87
N LEU A 123 4.74 4.55 11.69
CA LEU A 123 5.85 4.75 10.77
C LEU A 123 5.94 6.22 10.34
N LEU A 124 4.81 6.84 9.99
CA LEU A 124 4.78 8.26 9.60
C LEU A 124 5.16 9.19 10.76
N ASN A 125 4.72 8.90 11.98
CA ASN A 125 5.11 9.66 13.17
C ASN A 125 6.62 9.56 13.43
N ASN A 126 7.18 8.36 13.38
CA ASN A 126 8.63 8.14 13.55
C ASN A 126 9.43 8.88 12.45
N THR A 127 8.92 8.91 11.23
CA THR A 127 9.54 9.70 10.13
C THR A 127 9.52 11.19 10.45
N LYS A 128 8.42 11.72 10.96
CA LYS A 128 8.33 13.12 11.37
C LYS A 128 9.32 13.48 12.48
N GLU A 129 9.46 12.58 13.46
CA GLU A 129 10.44 12.75 14.55
C GLU A 129 11.89 12.72 14.04
N LEU A 130 12.19 11.84 13.09
CA LEU A 130 13.49 11.71 12.46
C LEU A 130 13.85 12.95 11.65
N LEU A 131 12.92 13.46 10.84
CA LEU A 131 13.11 14.65 10.01
C LEU A 131 13.08 15.95 10.82
N LYS A 132 12.49 15.93 12.02
CA LYS A 132 12.25 17.11 12.91
C LYS A 132 11.38 18.19 12.26
N GLU A 133 10.64 17.85 11.22
CA GLU A 133 9.73 18.74 10.50
C GLU A 133 8.56 17.97 9.88
N SER A 134 7.59 18.70 9.38
CA SER A 134 6.51 18.12 8.57
C SER A 134 7.01 17.78 7.16
N PHE A 135 6.31 16.87 6.48
CA PHE A 135 6.66 16.46 5.12
C PHE A 135 5.41 16.22 4.28
N TYR A 136 5.56 16.33 2.99
CA TYR A 136 4.57 15.89 2.00
C TYR A 136 4.81 14.45 1.62
N ILE A 137 3.75 13.75 1.27
CA ILE A 137 3.78 12.37 0.78
C ILE A 137 3.22 12.37 -0.63
N PHE A 138 4.00 11.86 -1.58
CA PHE A 138 3.59 11.70 -2.96
C PHE A 138 3.56 10.22 -3.29
N PRO A 139 2.39 9.63 -3.59
CA PRO A 139 2.32 8.28 -4.14
C PRO A 139 2.82 8.33 -5.59
N VAL A 140 4.03 7.84 -5.81
CA VAL A 140 4.67 7.80 -7.15
C VAL A 140 4.19 6.57 -7.91
N SER A 141 3.99 5.45 -7.21
CA SER A 141 3.48 4.21 -7.77
C SER A 141 2.73 3.39 -6.71
N LEU A 142 2.20 2.22 -7.08
CA LEU A 142 1.68 1.25 -6.11
C LEU A 142 2.76 0.78 -5.12
N TYR A 143 4.02 0.95 -5.48
CA TYR A 143 5.17 0.40 -4.78
C TYR A 143 5.96 1.42 -3.99
N ASP A 144 5.88 2.70 -4.36
CA ASP A 144 6.75 3.75 -3.86
C ASP A 144 5.98 4.97 -3.37
N LEU A 145 6.38 5.45 -2.19
CA LEU A 145 5.95 6.73 -1.64
C LEU A 145 7.17 7.65 -1.52
N MET A 146 7.14 8.77 -2.21
CA MET A 146 8.14 9.80 -2.05
C MET A 146 7.80 10.70 -0.87
N ILE A 147 8.79 11.00 -0.04
CA ILE A 147 8.70 11.88 1.12
C ILE A 147 9.51 13.13 0.85
N VAL A 148 8.86 14.28 0.90
CA VAL A 148 9.50 15.58 0.68
C VAL A 148 9.36 16.42 1.95
N PRO A 149 10.44 16.67 2.71
CA PRO A 149 10.44 17.59 3.83
C PRO A 149 9.95 18.95 3.42
N VAL A 150 9.21 19.65 4.29
CA VAL A 150 8.65 20.97 3.97
C VAL A 150 9.77 21.97 3.63
N SER A 151 10.92 21.86 4.27
CA SER A 151 12.09 22.72 4.00
C SER A 151 12.69 22.56 2.59
N LEU A 152 12.44 21.41 1.94
CA LEU A 152 12.92 21.10 0.58
C LEU A 152 11.79 21.16 -0.46
N ALA A 153 10.57 21.45 -0.03
CA ALA A 153 9.43 21.45 -0.91
C ALA A 153 9.34 22.77 -1.68
N ASP A 154 9.17 22.69 -2.97
CA ASP A 154 8.62 23.77 -3.79
C ASP A 154 7.18 24.09 -3.38
N THR A 155 6.54 25.02 -4.06
CA THR A 155 5.10 25.25 -3.84
C THR A 155 4.33 23.97 -4.12
N VAL A 156 3.23 23.73 -3.38
CA VAL A 156 2.38 22.54 -3.57
C VAL A 156 1.91 22.40 -5.03
N ASP A 157 1.66 23.54 -5.69
CA ASP A 157 1.22 23.54 -7.08
C ASP A 157 2.33 23.12 -8.05
N GLU A 158 3.57 23.53 -7.80
CA GLU A 158 4.72 23.10 -8.59
C GLU A 158 4.99 21.61 -8.42
N MET A 159 4.96 21.10 -7.20
CA MET A 159 5.12 19.67 -6.93
C MET A 159 4.01 18.82 -7.57
N LYS A 160 2.75 19.31 -7.56
CA LYS A 160 1.65 18.65 -8.26
C LYS A 160 1.87 18.61 -9.78
N ARG A 161 2.37 19.70 -10.36
CA ARG A 161 2.69 19.77 -11.78
C ARG A 161 3.76 18.74 -12.15
N GLN A 162 4.87 18.70 -11.41
CA GLN A 162 5.96 17.75 -11.62
C GLN A 162 5.48 16.29 -11.52
N LEU A 163 4.62 16.00 -10.55
CA LEU A 163 4.03 14.65 -10.40
C LEU A 163 3.16 14.25 -11.60
N LEU A 164 2.33 15.19 -12.10
CA LEU A 164 1.48 14.96 -13.26
C LEU A 164 2.32 14.76 -14.54
N GLU A 165 3.38 15.53 -14.71
CA GLU A 165 4.31 15.38 -15.83
C GLU A 165 5.00 14.01 -15.78
N SER A 166 5.54 13.61 -14.62
CA SER A 166 6.15 12.29 -14.42
C SER A 166 5.19 11.13 -14.73
N ASN A 167 3.93 11.24 -14.30
CA ASN A 167 2.94 10.19 -14.54
C ASN A 167 2.51 10.07 -16.00
N ASN A 168 2.58 11.17 -16.77
CA ASN A 168 2.29 11.16 -18.21
C ASN A 168 3.44 10.58 -19.06
N GLU A 169 4.64 10.48 -18.51
CA GLU A 169 5.82 9.91 -19.18
C GLU A 169 5.96 8.41 -18.93
N LEU A 170 5.18 7.82 -18.01
CA LEU A 170 5.19 6.39 -17.76
C LEU A 170 4.39 5.67 -18.86
N PRO A 171 4.95 4.63 -19.51
CA PRO A 171 4.20 3.82 -20.47
C PRO A 171 3.05 3.10 -19.76
N GLU A 172 1.89 3.01 -20.43
CA GLU A 172 0.71 2.26 -20.01
C GLU A 172 1.00 0.77 -19.74
#